data_cd5f7244744957309f119c6155ea73dc
#
_entry.id   cd5f7244744957309f119c6155ea73dc
#
_cell.length_a   1.000
_cell.length_b   1.000
_cell.length_c   1.000
_cell.angle_alpha   90.00
_cell.angle_beta   90.00
_cell.angle_gamma   90.00
#
_symmetry.space_group_name_H-M   'P 1'
#
loop_
_entity.id
_entity.type
_entity.pdbx_description
1 polymer ?
#
loop_
_entity_poly.entity_id
_entity_poly.type
_entity_poly.pdbx_seq_one_letter_code
_entity_poly.pdbx_strand_id
1 'polypeptide(L)'
;MALAQSVSGRSFVARKSYARLPQVLDVPDLIEIQLDSFRWFHEEGLKAVLEEISPIDDFTGNRLQLNFVAYEFREPRHSERECRQRDLTYSAPLYVRARLLIKQTGEIKEQDLFLGDVPLMTAKGTFITSGAERVVVSQLLRSPGVYFSAEEDPSTGATLCHAKLISNRGAWLEFDTATSDVMSVKINGKRKIPVTTLLRAIGYSDDK
;
A
#
# COMPACT_ATOMS: atom_id res chain seq x y z
N MET A 1 -15.65 -21.06 11.06
CA MET A 1 -14.76 -22.19 10.81
C MET A 1 -15.23 -22.99 9.60
N ALA A 2 -15.46 -22.37 8.43
CA ALA A 2 -15.96 -23.03 7.22
C ALA A 2 -15.75 -22.19 5.92
N LEU A 3 -14.64 -21.46 5.78
CA LEU A 3 -14.33 -20.69 4.56
C LEU A 3 -12.91 -20.95 3.99
N ALA A 4 -12.23 -22.00 4.47
CA ALA A 4 -10.87 -22.36 4.02
C ALA A 4 -10.83 -23.44 2.94
N GLN A 5 -11.93 -23.73 2.23
CA GLN A 5 -11.98 -24.89 1.31
C GLN A 5 -12.20 -24.58 -0.17
N SER A 6 -12.15 -23.32 -0.65
CA SER A 6 -12.48 -23.05 -2.06
C SER A 6 -11.34 -22.51 -2.95
N VAL A 7 -10.09 -22.50 -2.51
CA VAL A 7 -8.94 -22.07 -3.35
C VAL A 7 -8.13 -23.27 -3.90
N SER A 8 -8.56 -24.48 -3.74
CA SER A 8 -7.83 -25.68 -4.15
C SER A 8 -8.40 -26.33 -5.41
N GLY A 9 -8.44 -25.58 -6.51
CA GLY A 9 -8.61 -26.15 -7.85
C GLY A 9 -7.34 -26.78 -8.46
N ARG A 10 -6.29 -26.99 -7.67
CA ARG A 10 -5.10 -27.72 -8.10
C ARG A 10 -5.37 -29.21 -7.98
N SER A 11 -5.52 -29.91 -9.11
CA SER A 11 -5.42 -31.36 -9.12
C SER A 11 -3.97 -31.73 -8.73
N PHE A 12 -3.78 -32.07 -7.46
CA PHE A 12 -2.48 -32.56 -7.01
C PHE A 12 -2.25 -33.93 -7.65
N VAL A 13 -1.25 -34.00 -8.50
CA VAL A 13 -0.71 -35.30 -8.93
C VAL A 13 -0.20 -36.01 -7.68
N ALA A 14 -0.74 -37.20 -7.37
CA ALA A 14 -0.31 -37.97 -6.23
C ALA A 14 1.21 -38.24 -6.34
N ARG A 15 1.98 -37.61 -5.45
CA ARG A 15 3.44 -37.76 -5.40
C ARG A 15 3.77 -39.04 -4.64
N LYS A 16 4.52 -39.96 -5.27
CA LYS A 16 5.06 -41.15 -4.61
C LYS A 16 6.37 -40.74 -3.90
N SER A 17 6.39 -40.86 -2.58
CA SER A 17 7.60 -40.60 -1.79
C SER A 17 8.42 -41.89 -1.68
N TYR A 18 9.72 -41.76 -1.96
CA TYR A 18 10.72 -42.81 -1.74
C TYR A 18 11.63 -42.51 -0.54
N ALA A 19 11.27 -41.49 0.25
CA ALA A 19 12.02 -41.15 1.45
C ALA A 19 11.91 -42.22 2.52
N ARG A 20 13.02 -42.48 3.23
CA ARG A 20 13.06 -43.43 4.36
C ARG A 20 12.55 -42.83 5.67
N LEU A 21 12.54 -41.48 5.74
CA LEU A 21 12.04 -40.75 6.88
C LEU A 21 10.64 -40.23 6.58
N PRO A 22 9.73 -40.17 7.58
CA PRO A 22 8.43 -39.55 7.41
C PRO A 22 8.62 -38.03 7.15
N GLN A 23 7.72 -37.45 6.37
CA GLN A 23 7.69 -36.03 6.13
C GLN A 23 7.37 -35.31 7.46
N VAL A 24 8.29 -34.51 7.96
CA VAL A 24 8.15 -33.79 9.24
C VAL A 24 7.59 -32.37 9.00
N LEU A 25 7.91 -31.78 7.85
CA LEU A 25 7.46 -30.45 7.46
C LEU A 25 6.87 -30.50 6.06
N ASP A 26 5.82 -29.73 5.84
CA ASP A 26 5.27 -29.53 4.51
C ASP A 26 6.21 -28.66 3.66
N VAL A 27 6.26 -28.95 2.36
CA VAL A 27 7.04 -28.15 1.42
C VAL A 27 6.34 -26.79 1.27
N PRO A 28 7.01 -25.66 1.60
CA PRO A 28 6.40 -24.35 1.47
C PRO A 28 6.06 -24.05 -0.01
N ASP A 29 4.97 -23.35 -0.22
CA ASP A 29 4.61 -22.86 -1.55
C ASP A 29 5.51 -21.65 -1.88
N LEU A 30 6.37 -21.79 -2.89
CA LEU A 30 7.33 -20.73 -3.28
C LEU A 30 6.68 -19.45 -3.81
N ILE A 31 5.39 -19.50 -4.15
CA ILE A 31 4.61 -18.34 -4.62
C ILE A 31 3.67 -17.79 -3.54
N GLU A 32 3.72 -18.30 -2.32
CA GLU A 32 2.84 -17.92 -1.22
C GLU A 32 2.92 -16.40 -0.94
N ILE A 33 4.13 -15.82 -0.98
CA ILE A 33 4.34 -14.38 -0.79
C ILE A 33 3.49 -13.56 -1.77
N GLN A 34 3.42 -13.96 -3.03
CA GLN A 34 2.64 -13.27 -4.05
C GLN A 34 1.13 -13.41 -3.79
N LEU A 35 0.69 -14.64 -3.50
CA LEU A 35 -0.72 -14.94 -3.27
C LEU A 35 -1.25 -14.26 -2.01
N ASP A 36 -0.49 -14.29 -0.92
CA ASP A 36 -0.88 -13.68 0.35
C ASP A 36 -0.89 -12.16 0.27
N SER A 37 0.08 -11.55 -0.40
CA SER A 37 0.09 -10.11 -0.64
C SER A 37 -1.15 -9.65 -1.43
N PHE A 38 -1.55 -10.42 -2.45
CA PHE A 38 -2.74 -10.08 -3.23
C PHE A 38 -4.04 -10.32 -2.44
N ARG A 39 -4.09 -11.39 -1.62
CA ARG A 39 -5.21 -11.67 -0.73
C ARG A 39 -5.39 -10.53 0.28
N TRP A 40 -4.31 -10.12 0.94
CA TRP A 40 -4.31 -8.98 1.85
C TRP A 40 -4.80 -7.69 1.15
N PHE A 41 -4.29 -7.41 -0.05
CA PHE A 41 -4.75 -6.24 -0.82
C PHE A 41 -6.26 -6.28 -1.07
N HIS A 42 -6.78 -7.45 -1.44
CA HIS A 42 -8.19 -7.64 -1.77
C HIS A 42 -9.10 -7.57 -0.54
N GLU A 43 -8.68 -8.11 0.60
CA GLU A 43 -9.51 -8.23 1.81
C GLU A 43 -9.36 -7.03 2.76
N GLU A 44 -8.15 -6.51 2.92
CA GLU A 44 -7.83 -5.48 3.91
C GLU A 44 -7.28 -4.18 3.30
N GLY A 45 -6.34 -4.28 2.39
CA GLY A 45 -5.62 -3.12 1.88
C GLY A 45 -6.52 -2.12 1.17
N LEU A 46 -7.45 -2.61 0.34
CA LEU A 46 -8.39 -1.75 -0.36
C LEU A 46 -9.38 -1.07 0.60
N LYS A 47 -9.82 -1.82 1.62
CA LYS A 47 -10.69 -1.28 2.67
C LYS A 47 -9.99 -0.16 3.44
N ALA A 48 -8.74 -0.38 3.86
CA ALA A 48 -7.96 0.62 4.57
C ALA A 48 -7.77 1.91 3.75
N VAL A 49 -7.53 1.80 2.44
CA VAL A 49 -7.42 2.97 1.56
C VAL A 49 -8.74 3.73 1.43
N LEU A 50 -9.87 3.02 1.30
CA LEU A 50 -11.17 3.66 1.22
C LEU A 50 -11.56 4.35 2.54
N GLU A 51 -11.22 3.75 3.69
CA GLU A 51 -11.42 4.35 5.01
C GLU A 51 -10.51 5.57 5.24
N GLU A 52 -9.26 5.54 4.77
CA GLU A 52 -8.33 6.67 4.88
C GLU A 52 -8.80 7.89 4.08
N ILE A 53 -9.40 7.67 2.90
CA ILE A 53 -9.92 8.72 2.04
C ILE A 53 -11.26 9.28 2.56
N SER A 54 -12.03 8.46 3.26
CA SER A 54 -13.36 8.84 3.80
C SER A 54 -13.23 9.47 5.19
N PRO A 55 -14.01 10.49 5.49
CA PRO A 55 -14.98 11.20 4.64
C PRO A 55 -14.33 12.27 3.74
N ILE A 56 -14.90 12.50 2.57
CA ILE A 56 -14.54 13.61 1.70
C ILE A 56 -15.57 14.72 1.89
N ASP A 57 -15.17 15.80 2.52
CA ASP A 57 -16.01 16.98 2.71
C ASP A 57 -15.87 17.97 1.55
N ASP A 58 -16.92 18.76 1.32
CA ASP A 58 -16.86 19.90 0.39
C ASP A 58 -15.90 20.98 0.90
N PHE A 59 -15.49 21.89 0.01
CA PHE A 59 -14.54 22.97 0.34
C PHE A 59 -14.93 23.78 1.60
N THR A 60 -16.22 23.94 1.87
CA THR A 60 -16.72 24.66 3.06
C THR A 60 -16.87 23.77 4.29
N GLY A 61 -16.84 22.46 4.13
CA GLY A 61 -17.06 21.45 5.17
C GLY A 61 -18.51 21.37 5.70
N ASN A 62 -19.42 22.21 5.17
CA ASN A 62 -20.75 22.41 5.77
C ASN A 62 -21.93 21.92 4.93
N ARG A 63 -21.72 21.53 3.68
CA ARG A 63 -22.82 21.22 2.75
C ARG A 63 -22.92 19.76 2.41
N LEU A 64 -21.81 19.17 1.98
CA LEU A 64 -21.79 17.80 1.44
C LEU A 64 -20.68 16.99 2.09
N GLN A 65 -20.96 15.71 2.32
CA GLN A 65 -19.99 14.75 2.80
C GLN A 65 -20.16 13.44 2.03
N LEU A 66 -19.09 12.96 1.41
CA LEU A 66 -19.05 11.70 0.68
C LEU A 66 -18.29 10.66 1.49
N ASN A 67 -18.91 9.51 1.69
CA ASN A 67 -18.29 8.36 2.37
C ASN A 67 -18.32 7.15 1.47
N PHE A 68 -17.28 6.33 1.50
CA PHE A 68 -17.24 5.01 0.90
C PHE A 68 -17.57 3.96 1.97
N VAL A 69 -18.66 3.22 1.76
CA VAL A 69 -19.23 2.32 2.78
C VAL A 69 -18.81 0.88 2.57
N ALA A 70 -18.77 0.45 1.32
CA ALA A 70 -18.45 -0.93 0.95
C ALA A 70 -17.87 -0.96 -0.46
N TYR A 71 -17.17 -2.04 -0.78
CA TYR A 71 -16.70 -2.30 -2.14
C TYR A 71 -16.99 -3.75 -2.53
N GLU A 72 -17.10 -3.97 -3.83
CA GLU A 72 -17.38 -5.28 -4.40
C GLU A 72 -16.63 -5.44 -5.73
N PHE A 73 -15.98 -6.58 -5.88
CA PHE A 73 -15.45 -7.01 -7.17
C PHE A 73 -16.51 -7.84 -7.89
N ARG A 74 -16.86 -7.45 -9.08
CA ARG A 74 -17.73 -8.25 -9.94
C ARG A 74 -16.93 -9.29 -10.71
N GLU A 75 -17.63 -10.26 -11.29
CA GLU A 75 -16.99 -11.29 -12.08
C GLU A 75 -16.20 -10.70 -13.26
N PRO A 76 -15.00 -11.24 -13.54
CA PRO A 76 -14.20 -10.81 -14.67
C PRO A 76 -14.92 -11.09 -15.99
N ARG A 77 -14.84 -10.16 -16.95
CA ARG A 77 -15.52 -10.25 -18.25
C ARG A 77 -14.95 -11.34 -19.15
N HIS A 78 -13.68 -11.67 -18.97
CA HIS A 78 -12.94 -12.64 -19.80
C HIS A 78 -12.18 -13.62 -18.90
N SER A 79 -12.08 -14.85 -19.36
CA SER A 79 -11.27 -15.86 -18.69
C SER A 79 -9.76 -15.59 -18.91
N GLU A 80 -8.91 -16.13 -18.03
CA GLU A 80 -7.45 -16.05 -18.20
C GLU A 80 -6.98 -16.49 -19.59
N ARG A 81 -7.58 -17.58 -20.11
CA ARG A 81 -7.23 -18.11 -21.43
C ARG A 81 -7.57 -17.15 -22.56
N GLU A 82 -8.74 -16.54 -22.50
CA GLU A 82 -9.16 -15.55 -23.48
C GLU A 82 -8.27 -14.31 -23.44
N CYS A 83 -7.92 -13.85 -22.23
CA CYS A 83 -7.02 -12.71 -22.07
C CYS A 83 -5.67 -12.95 -22.72
N ARG A 84 -5.10 -14.16 -22.58
CA ARG A 84 -3.84 -14.52 -23.27
C ARG A 84 -3.97 -14.59 -24.78
N GLN A 85 -5.11 -15.07 -25.31
CA GLN A 85 -5.32 -15.26 -26.74
C GLN A 85 -5.67 -13.97 -27.49
N ARG A 86 -6.28 -13.01 -26.79
CA ARG A 86 -6.80 -11.79 -27.39
C ARG A 86 -6.02 -10.55 -26.96
N ASP A 87 -4.87 -10.71 -26.34
CA ASP A 87 -4.03 -9.62 -25.82
C ASP A 87 -4.78 -8.67 -24.88
N LEU A 88 -5.68 -9.24 -24.04
CA LEU A 88 -6.46 -8.51 -23.06
C LEU A 88 -5.81 -8.57 -21.67
N THR A 89 -6.25 -7.66 -20.80
CA THR A 89 -5.88 -7.68 -19.37
C THR A 89 -6.93 -8.46 -18.58
N TYR A 90 -6.47 -9.40 -17.74
CA TYR A 90 -7.33 -10.14 -16.83
C TYR A 90 -7.64 -9.27 -15.62
N SER A 91 -8.87 -8.76 -15.56
CA SER A 91 -9.31 -7.79 -14.57
C SER A 91 -10.76 -8.00 -14.17
N ALA A 92 -11.10 -7.53 -12.98
CA ALA A 92 -12.48 -7.49 -12.49
C ALA A 92 -12.93 -6.04 -12.27
N PRO A 93 -14.21 -5.73 -12.60
CA PRO A 93 -14.77 -4.42 -12.31
C PRO A 93 -14.93 -4.21 -10.81
N LEU A 94 -14.36 -3.10 -10.30
CA LEU A 94 -14.51 -2.67 -8.92
C LEU A 94 -15.65 -1.68 -8.80
N TYR A 95 -16.62 -2.01 -7.96
CA TYR A 95 -17.73 -1.14 -7.58
C TYR A 95 -17.59 -0.74 -6.12
N VAL A 96 -17.88 0.51 -5.83
CA VAL A 96 -17.86 1.04 -4.47
C VAL A 96 -19.19 1.67 -4.15
N ARG A 97 -19.77 1.32 -2.99
CA ARG A 97 -20.98 1.95 -2.48
C ARG A 97 -20.61 3.28 -1.84
N ALA A 98 -21.00 4.34 -2.51
CA ALA A 98 -20.84 5.71 -2.06
C ALA A 98 -22.11 6.21 -1.37
N ARG A 99 -21.92 6.85 -0.21
CA ARG A 99 -22.98 7.50 0.57
C ARG A 99 -22.72 8.99 0.60
N LEU A 100 -23.60 9.77 0.00
CA LEU A 100 -23.58 11.21 0.03
C LEU A 100 -24.55 11.72 1.11
N LEU A 101 -24.01 12.45 2.09
CA LEU A 101 -24.78 13.15 3.11
C LEU A 101 -24.88 14.63 2.76
N ILE A 102 -26.10 15.14 2.64
CA ILE A 102 -26.38 16.57 2.50
C ILE A 102 -26.58 17.13 3.91
N LYS A 103 -25.54 17.78 4.47
CA LYS A 103 -25.51 18.23 5.88
C LYS A 103 -26.63 19.19 6.24
N GLN A 104 -27.10 19.99 5.27
CA GLN A 104 -28.15 21.01 5.49
C GLN A 104 -29.54 20.39 5.66
N THR A 105 -29.86 19.37 4.90
CA THR A 105 -31.18 18.72 4.90
C THR A 105 -31.19 17.40 5.69
N GLY A 106 -30.02 16.84 6.01
CA GLY A 106 -29.89 15.52 6.58
C GLY A 106 -30.21 14.39 5.61
N GLU A 107 -30.38 14.68 4.32
CA GLU A 107 -30.71 13.71 3.29
C GLU A 107 -29.48 12.82 2.98
N ILE A 108 -29.71 11.51 2.92
CA ILE A 108 -28.67 10.53 2.59
C ILE A 108 -29.02 9.90 1.24
N LYS A 109 -28.07 9.91 0.30
CA LYS A 109 -28.17 9.23 -0.98
C LYS A 109 -27.08 8.17 -1.09
N GLU A 110 -27.46 6.95 -1.43
CA GLU A 110 -26.52 5.85 -1.66
C GLU A 110 -26.59 5.39 -3.11
N GLN A 111 -25.41 5.12 -3.68
CA GLN A 111 -25.29 4.62 -5.04
C GLN A 111 -24.02 3.78 -5.18
N ASP A 112 -24.13 2.69 -5.97
CA ASP A 112 -22.97 1.92 -6.36
C ASP A 112 -22.29 2.59 -7.56
N LEU A 113 -20.99 2.94 -7.39
CA LEU A 113 -20.18 3.62 -8.40
C LEU A 113 -19.15 2.66 -8.95
N PHE A 114 -19.03 2.60 -10.27
CA PHE A 114 -17.91 1.93 -10.91
C PHE A 114 -16.65 2.78 -10.80
N LEU A 115 -15.60 2.26 -10.15
CA LEU A 115 -14.32 2.97 -10.03
C LEU A 115 -13.35 2.62 -11.16
N GLY A 116 -13.39 1.39 -11.65
CA GLY A 116 -12.48 0.94 -12.69
C GLY A 116 -12.31 -0.56 -12.72
N ASP A 117 -11.57 -1.05 -13.70
CA ASP A 117 -11.19 -2.46 -13.78
C ASP A 117 -9.84 -2.66 -13.07
N VAL A 118 -9.82 -3.54 -12.08
CA VAL A 118 -8.62 -3.88 -11.30
C VAL A 118 -8.06 -5.21 -11.78
N PRO A 119 -6.77 -5.28 -12.12
CA PRO A 119 -6.13 -6.52 -12.53
C PRO A 119 -6.24 -7.60 -11.44
N LEU A 120 -6.57 -8.82 -11.85
CA LEU A 120 -6.64 -9.99 -10.96
C LEU A 120 -5.38 -10.84 -11.08
N MET A 121 -4.99 -11.40 -9.94
CA MET A 121 -3.88 -12.37 -9.89
C MET A 121 -4.40 -13.76 -10.25
N THR A 122 -3.63 -14.48 -11.05
CA THR A 122 -3.88 -15.88 -11.38
C THR A 122 -3.51 -16.78 -10.21
N ALA A 123 -3.97 -18.03 -10.24
CA ALA A 123 -3.56 -19.04 -9.25
C ALA A 123 -2.06 -19.34 -9.22
N LYS A 124 -1.30 -18.87 -10.21
CA LYS A 124 0.16 -18.99 -10.29
C LYS A 124 0.92 -17.79 -9.71
N GLY A 125 0.22 -16.82 -9.12
CA GLY A 125 0.82 -15.59 -8.60
C GLY A 125 1.24 -14.59 -9.68
N THR A 126 0.67 -14.68 -10.88
CA THR A 126 0.98 -13.79 -12.03
C THR A 126 -0.20 -12.89 -12.36
N PHE A 127 0.07 -11.79 -13.05
CA PHE A 127 -0.94 -10.94 -13.68
C PHE A 127 -0.87 -11.10 -15.19
N ILE A 128 -2.02 -11.05 -15.88
CA ILE A 128 -2.09 -11.04 -17.34
C ILE A 128 -2.42 -9.63 -17.76
N THR A 129 -1.46 -8.96 -18.38
CA THR A 129 -1.60 -7.58 -18.86
C THR A 129 -1.32 -7.54 -20.36
N SER A 130 -2.32 -7.14 -21.16
CA SER A 130 -2.23 -7.14 -22.62
C SER A 130 -1.71 -8.49 -23.17
N GLY A 131 -2.30 -9.59 -22.69
CA GLY A 131 -1.96 -10.95 -23.08
C GLY A 131 -0.68 -11.53 -22.47
N ALA A 132 0.22 -10.70 -21.95
CA ALA A 132 1.49 -11.13 -21.36
C ALA A 132 1.35 -11.44 -19.86
N GLU A 133 1.90 -12.57 -19.41
CA GLU A 133 2.02 -12.88 -17.99
C GLU A 133 3.17 -12.09 -17.36
N ARG A 134 2.88 -11.41 -16.26
CA ARG A 134 3.82 -10.60 -15.50
C ARG A 134 3.77 -10.94 -14.04
N VAL A 135 4.89 -10.79 -13.35
CA VAL A 135 5.03 -10.99 -11.91
C VAL A 135 5.48 -9.69 -11.27
N VAL A 136 4.89 -9.37 -10.13
CA VAL A 136 5.38 -8.27 -9.29
C VAL A 136 6.59 -8.78 -8.51
N VAL A 137 7.76 -8.19 -8.78
CA VAL A 137 9.01 -8.56 -8.12
C VAL A 137 9.07 -7.89 -6.75
N SER A 138 9.27 -8.69 -5.70
CA SER A 138 9.47 -8.17 -4.35
C SER A 138 10.74 -7.32 -4.28
N GLN A 139 10.65 -6.13 -3.68
CA GLN A 139 11.77 -5.22 -3.50
C GLN A 139 12.14 -5.10 -2.03
N LEU A 140 13.44 -5.10 -1.74
CA LEU A 140 13.94 -4.81 -0.41
C LEU A 140 14.02 -3.29 -0.23
N LEU A 141 13.22 -2.77 0.67
CA LEU A 141 13.22 -1.37 1.06
C LEU A 141 13.67 -1.25 2.50
N ARG A 142 14.26 -0.09 2.83
CA ARG A 142 14.56 0.23 4.22
C ARG A 142 13.24 0.39 4.99
N SER A 143 13.12 -0.25 6.14
CA SER A 143 11.90 -0.17 6.95
C SER A 143 11.62 1.26 7.38
N PRO A 144 10.35 1.65 7.51
CA PRO A 144 9.99 2.92 8.13
C PRO A 144 10.55 3.02 9.54
N GLY A 145 10.98 4.22 9.92
CA GLY A 145 11.59 4.47 11.23
C GLY A 145 12.54 5.64 11.20
N VAL A 146 13.26 5.83 12.30
CA VAL A 146 14.27 6.88 12.44
C VAL A 146 15.65 6.24 12.49
N TYR A 147 16.55 6.74 11.65
CA TYR A 147 17.93 6.27 11.53
C TYR A 147 18.87 7.40 11.89
N PHE A 148 19.75 7.15 12.86
CA PHE A 148 20.74 8.11 13.31
C PHE A 148 22.12 7.72 12.80
N SER A 149 22.93 8.71 12.44
CA SER A 149 24.36 8.57 12.17
C SER A 149 25.10 9.79 12.70
N ALA A 150 26.37 9.60 13.05
CA ALA A 150 27.24 10.66 13.47
C ALA A 150 28.56 10.54 12.70
N GLU A 151 29.08 11.68 12.25
CA GLU A 151 30.34 11.78 11.54
C GLU A 151 31.22 12.86 12.21
N GLU A 152 32.54 12.64 12.33
CA GLU A 152 33.45 13.66 12.80
C GLU A 152 33.95 14.50 11.61
N ASP A 153 33.79 15.82 11.71
CA ASP A 153 34.35 16.73 10.72
C ASP A 153 35.91 16.72 10.83
N PRO A 154 36.60 16.27 9.79
CA PRO A 154 38.08 16.14 9.83
C PRO A 154 38.79 17.49 9.99
N SER A 155 38.11 18.61 9.73
CA SER A 155 38.70 19.95 9.83
C SER A 155 38.56 20.58 11.21
N THR A 156 37.44 20.36 11.89
CA THR A 156 37.10 21.01 13.17
C THR A 156 37.07 20.03 14.33
N GLY A 157 37.08 18.71 14.09
CA GLY A 157 36.86 17.67 15.10
C GLY A 157 35.46 17.68 15.73
N ALA A 158 34.52 18.46 15.18
CA ALA A 158 33.18 18.52 15.66
C ALA A 158 32.34 17.29 15.20
N THR A 159 31.56 16.75 16.10
CA THR A 159 30.65 15.65 15.76
C THR A 159 29.42 16.22 15.09
N LEU A 160 29.20 15.85 13.80
CA LEU A 160 28.02 16.17 13.04
C LEU A 160 27.02 15.02 13.13
N CYS A 161 25.83 15.31 13.62
CA CYS A 161 24.77 14.34 13.75
C CYS A 161 23.77 14.43 12.58
N HIS A 162 23.39 13.29 12.09
CA HIS A 162 22.39 13.16 11.02
C HIS A 162 21.28 12.25 11.50
N ALA A 163 20.04 12.62 11.20
CA ALA A 163 18.89 11.76 11.43
C ALA A 163 18.04 11.70 10.17
N LYS A 164 17.67 10.49 9.76
CA LYS A 164 16.79 10.26 8.62
C LYS A 164 15.50 9.60 9.09
N LEU A 165 14.39 10.31 8.93
CA LEU A 165 13.05 9.80 9.22
C LEU A 165 12.43 9.29 7.93
N ILE A 166 12.17 7.99 7.89
CA ILE A 166 11.52 7.30 6.78
C ILE A 166 10.09 6.99 7.21
N SER A 167 9.12 7.65 6.57
CA SER A 167 7.70 7.39 6.80
C SER A 167 7.21 6.15 6.05
N ASN A 168 6.11 5.55 6.49
CA ASN A 168 5.43 4.49 5.75
C ASN A 168 4.96 4.96 4.38
N ARG A 169 4.57 6.23 4.29
CA ARG A 169 4.03 6.85 3.09
C ARG A 169 4.42 8.32 3.07
N GLY A 170 4.82 8.81 1.91
CA GLY A 170 5.14 10.21 1.70
C GLY A 170 6.64 10.51 1.69
N ALA A 171 7.00 11.76 1.95
CA ALA A 171 8.35 12.27 1.85
C ALA A 171 9.22 11.87 3.04
N TRP A 172 10.50 11.65 2.79
CA TRP A 172 11.50 11.45 3.83
C TRP A 172 11.95 12.79 4.39
N LEU A 173 12.25 12.83 5.69
CA LEU A 173 12.86 13.96 6.34
C LEU A 173 14.31 13.61 6.72
N GLU A 174 15.24 14.47 6.34
CA GLU A 174 16.64 14.33 6.68
C GLU A 174 17.06 15.54 7.52
N PHE A 175 17.46 15.29 8.75
CA PHE A 175 17.91 16.30 9.70
C PHE A 175 19.43 16.28 9.74
N ASP A 176 20.06 17.44 9.62
CA ASP A 176 21.49 17.62 9.69
C ASP A 176 21.83 18.69 10.73
N THR A 177 22.82 18.43 11.58
CA THR A 177 23.45 19.48 12.41
C THR A 177 24.61 20.10 11.66
N ALA A 178 24.78 21.41 11.79
CA ALA A 178 25.95 22.11 11.28
C ALA A 178 26.99 22.30 12.39
N THR A 179 28.21 22.66 12.03
CA THR A 179 29.29 23.00 12.97
C THR A 179 28.96 24.21 13.87
N SER A 180 27.96 24.99 13.51
CA SER A 180 27.42 26.11 14.27
C SER A 180 26.25 25.72 15.19
N ASP A 181 26.05 24.43 15.47
CA ASP A 181 24.92 23.85 16.23
C ASP A 181 23.54 24.18 15.69
N VAL A 182 23.46 24.68 14.44
CA VAL A 182 22.18 24.93 13.78
C VAL A 182 21.66 23.65 13.15
N MET A 183 20.46 23.28 13.53
CA MET A 183 19.76 22.11 12.97
C MET A 183 18.95 22.50 11.75
N SER A 184 19.15 21.78 10.66
CA SER A 184 18.44 21.96 9.41
C SER A 184 17.73 20.68 8.98
N VAL A 185 16.67 20.80 8.18
CA VAL A 185 15.93 19.69 7.63
C VAL A 185 15.81 19.79 6.12
N LYS A 186 15.93 18.66 5.44
CA LYS A 186 15.61 18.50 4.03
C LYS A 186 14.34 17.65 3.91
N ILE A 187 13.40 18.09 3.13
CA ILE A 187 12.16 17.36 2.84
C ILE A 187 12.29 16.77 1.45
N ASN A 188 12.29 15.44 1.36
CA ASN A 188 12.42 14.69 0.09
C ASN A 188 13.63 15.13 -0.76
N GLY A 189 14.79 15.32 -0.12
CA GLY A 189 16.03 15.72 -0.79
C GLY A 189 16.06 17.16 -1.34
N LYS A 190 15.04 17.98 -1.05
CA LYS A 190 14.98 19.39 -1.48
C LYS A 190 15.90 20.28 -0.64
N ARG A 191 15.85 21.59 -0.90
CA ARG A 191 16.66 22.60 -0.20
C ARG A 191 16.55 22.51 1.33
N LYS A 192 17.69 22.65 2.03
CA LYS A 192 17.74 22.74 3.51
C LYS A 192 16.95 23.93 4.01
N ILE A 193 16.15 23.72 5.03
CA ILE A 193 15.43 24.77 5.78
C ILE A 193 15.72 24.60 7.28
N PRO A 194 15.65 25.66 8.10
CA PRO A 194 15.78 25.52 9.56
C PRO A 194 14.69 24.61 10.13
N VAL A 195 15.05 23.78 11.12
CA VAL A 195 14.08 22.86 11.78
C VAL A 195 12.94 23.65 12.45
N THR A 196 13.23 24.82 12.99
CA THR A 196 12.22 25.70 13.60
C THR A 196 11.12 26.07 12.62
N THR A 197 11.44 26.27 11.34
CA THR A 197 10.43 26.54 10.30
C THR A 197 9.50 25.35 10.09
N LEU A 198 10.06 24.12 10.08
CA LEU A 198 9.25 22.89 9.98
C LEU A 198 8.34 22.75 11.20
N LEU A 199 8.87 22.94 12.42
CA LEU A 199 8.09 22.84 13.66
C LEU A 199 6.93 23.83 13.69
N ARG A 200 7.17 25.08 13.29
CA ARG A 200 6.10 26.09 13.18
C ARG A 200 5.05 25.71 12.14
N ALA A 201 5.45 25.12 11.03
CA ALA A 201 4.52 24.64 10.00
C ALA A 201 3.64 23.47 10.49
N ILE A 202 4.13 22.65 11.42
CA ILE A 202 3.38 21.55 12.04
C ILE A 202 2.44 22.04 13.16
N GLY A 203 2.60 23.30 13.61
CA GLY A 203 1.71 23.90 14.61
C GLY A 203 2.38 24.25 15.95
N TYR A 204 3.68 24.03 16.08
CA TYR A 204 4.43 24.51 17.25
C TYR A 204 4.79 25.99 17.03
N SER A 205 3.93 26.90 17.53
CA SER A 205 4.09 28.35 17.32
C SER A 205 4.96 29.02 18.38
N ASP A 206 5.13 28.41 19.55
CA ASP A 206 5.82 29.00 20.71
C ASP A 206 7.22 28.42 20.91
N ASP A 207 8.13 29.24 21.39
CA ASP A 207 9.52 28.89 21.76
C ASP A 207 9.57 28.15 23.12
N LYS A 208 8.68 27.18 23.34
CA LYS A 208 8.63 26.37 24.55
C LYS A 208 9.41 25.08 24.39
#